data_f3f1c07c0fcdfda7b53a3222c33b16b1
#
_entry.id   f3f1c07c0fcdfda7b53a3222c33b16b1
#
_cell.length_a   1.000
_cell.length_b   1.000
_cell.length_c   1.000
_cell.angle_alpha   90.00
_cell.angle_beta   90.00
_cell.angle_gamma   90.00
#
_symmetry.space_group_name_H-M   'P 1'
#
loop_
_entity.id
_entity.type
_entity.pdbx_description
1 polymer ?
#
loop_
_entity_poly.entity_id
_entity_poly.type
_entity_poly.pdbx_seq_one_letter_code
_entity_poly.pdbx_strand_id
1 'polypeptide(L)' 'MAFDWHSDLITRDTPVNNHYRNTQNVRRFMIGQCGASFRFDRAFIGWIKDDTPKSMGQVADEWLRTRPSASQAT' A
#
# COMPACT_ATOMS: atom_id res chain seq x y z
N MET A 1 6.55 12.68 16.96
CA MET A 1 5.22 12.78 16.47
C MET A 1 4.86 11.61 15.63
N ALA A 2 3.69 11.10 15.77
CA ALA A 2 3.28 9.94 14.99
C ALA A 2 2.78 10.38 13.62
N PHE A 3 3.05 9.60 12.62
CA PHE A 3 2.55 9.85 11.28
C PHE A 3 1.04 9.66 11.27
N ASP A 4 0.31 10.57 10.67
CA ASP A 4 -1.14 10.48 10.61
C ASP A 4 -1.57 9.82 9.30
N TRP A 5 -1.96 8.57 9.38
CA TRP A 5 -2.35 7.82 8.20
C TRP A 5 -3.63 8.34 7.54
N HIS A 6 -4.37 9.21 8.22
CA HIS A 6 -5.60 9.78 7.66
C HIS A 6 -5.35 11.04 6.85
N SER A 7 -4.33 11.82 7.17
CA SER A 7 -4.15 13.11 6.53
C SER A 7 -2.73 13.45 6.10
N ASP A 8 -1.72 12.79 6.64
CA ASP A 8 -0.35 13.13 6.26
C ASP A 8 -0.05 12.67 4.84
N LEU A 9 0.81 13.38 4.16
CA LEU A 9 1.19 13.03 2.81
C LEU A 9 1.94 11.70 2.81
N ILE A 10 1.50 10.77 2.00
CA ILE A 10 2.15 9.48 1.86
C ILE A 10 3.01 9.50 0.60
N THR A 11 4.25 9.07 0.73
CA THR A 11 5.17 8.99 -0.40
C THR A 11 5.74 7.58 -0.46
N ARG A 12 6.49 7.28 -1.50
CA ARG A 12 7.10 5.96 -1.63
C ARG A 12 8.08 5.67 -0.49
N ASP A 13 8.62 6.71 0.15
CA ASP A 13 9.56 6.52 1.25
C ASP A 13 8.88 6.45 2.61
N THR A 14 7.59 6.65 2.70
CA THR A 14 6.88 6.63 3.97
C THR A 14 6.93 5.23 4.56
N PRO A 15 7.49 5.05 5.76
CA PRO A 15 7.60 3.71 6.33
C PRO A 15 6.27 3.24 6.90
N VAL A 16 5.98 1.97 6.74
CA VAL A 16 4.83 1.35 7.39
C VAL A 16 5.22 1.07 8.85
N ASN A 17 4.39 1.47 9.78
CA ASN A 17 4.66 1.28 11.19
C ASN A 17 3.49 0.60 11.89
N ASN A 18 3.57 0.44 13.22
CA ASN A 18 2.52 -0.24 13.96
C ASN A 18 1.21 0.49 13.97
N HIS A 19 1.21 1.76 13.57
CA HIS A 19 -0.01 2.56 13.56
C HIS A 19 -0.65 2.58 12.16
N TYR A 20 -0.10 1.80 11.23
CA TYR A 20 -0.64 1.76 9.87
C TYR A 20 -2.12 1.37 9.88
N ARG A 21 -2.91 2.04 9.07
CA ARG A 21 -4.31 1.72 8.88
C ARG A 21 -4.67 1.84 7.42
N ASN A 22 -5.65 1.07 6.97
CA ASN A 22 -6.11 1.11 5.59
C ASN A 22 -7.09 2.28 5.42
N THR A 23 -6.56 3.49 5.41
CA THR A 23 -7.38 4.69 5.34
C THR A 23 -7.65 5.09 3.90
N GLN A 24 -8.54 6.01 3.70
CA GLN A 24 -8.81 6.58 2.40
C GLN A 24 -7.55 7.25 1.83
N ASN A 25 -6.76 7.86 2.70
CA ASN A 25 -5.52 8.50 2.30
C ASN A 25 -4.55 7.48 1.73
N VAL A 26 -4.43 6.32 2.37
CA VAL A 26 -3.59 5.24 1.89
C VAL A 26 -4.12 4.71 0.56
N ARG A 27 -5.43 4.56 0.47
CA ARG A 27 -6.04 4.05 -0.76
C ARG A 27 -5.76 4.98 -1.94
N ARG A 28 -5.83 6.28 -1.73
CA ARG A 28 -5.54 7.23 -2.78
C ARG A 28 -4.09 7.11 -3.26
N PHE A 29 -3.17 6.95 -2.32
CA PHE A 29 -1.77 6.77 -2.67
C PHE A 29 -1.61 5.50 -3.50
N MET A 30 -2.22 4.41 -3.07
CA MET A 30 -2.08 3.14 -3.76
C MET A 30 -2.71 3.19 -5.16
N ILE A 31 -3.83 3.86 -5.31
CA ILE A 31 -4.44 4.03 -6.62
C ILE A 31 -3.52 4.83 -7.53
N GLY A 32 -2.87 5.84 -7.00
CA GLY A 32 -1.94 6.63 -7.78
C GLY A 32 -0.72 5.84 -8.21
N GLN A 33 -0.29 4.86 -7.43
CA GLN A 33 0.88 4.05 -7.75
C GLN A 33 0.51 2.84 -8.61
N CYS A 34 -0.63 2.24 -8.37
CA CYS A 34 -0.98 0.96 -8.97
C CYS A 34 -2.10 1.04 -10.00
N GLY A 35 -2.81 2.12 -10.04
CA GLY A 35 -3.91 2.29 -10.99
C GLY A 35 -5.27 2.11 -10.33
N ALA A 36 -6.32 2.44 -11.06
CA ALA A 36 -7.68 2.46 -10.53
C ALA A 36 -8.18 1.08 -10.13
N SER A 37 -7.53 0.03 -10.59
CA SER A 37 -7.95 -1.33 -10.23
C SER A 37 -7.44 -1.78 -8.88
N PHE A 38 -6.65 -0.95 -8.20
CA PHE A 38 -6.12 -1.34 -6.89
C PHE A 38 -7.23 -1.68 -5.92
N ARG A 39 -7.05 -2.75 -5.14
CA ARG A 39 -7.95 -3.12 -4.08
C ARG A 39 -7.17 -3.68 -2.93
N PHE A 40 -7.65 -3.45 -1.71
CA PHE A 40 -7.10 -4.12 -0.55
C PHE A 40 -7.76 -5.50 -0.48
N ASP A 41 -6.97 -6.55 -0.36
CA ASP A 41 -7.54 -7.85 -0.05
C ASP A 41 -6.95 -8.34 1.27
N ARG A 42 -7.53 -9.38 1.82
CA ARG A 42 -7.16 -9.84 3.15
C ARG A 42 -5.71 -10.29 3.23
N ALA A 43 -5.25 -11.02 2.26
CA ALA A 43 -3.88 -11.52 2.29
C ALA A 43 -2.88 -10.37 2.17
N PHE A 44 -3.19 -9.41 1.32
CA PHE A 44 -2.31 -8.28 1.13
C PHE A 44 -2.25 -7.42 2.39
N ILE A 45 -3.39 -7.18 3.03
CA ILE A 45 -3.43 -6.41 4.27
C ILE A 45 -2.62 -7.13 5.35
N GLY A 46 -2.73 -8.45 5.43
CA GLY A 46 -1.95 -9.22 6.38
C GLY A 46 -0.46 -9.07 6.15
N TRP A 47 -0.04 -9.06 4.90
CA TRP A 47 1.37 -8.86 4.58
C TRP A 47 1.84 -7.46 4.98
N ILE A 48 1.02 -6.43 4.76
CA ILE A 48 1.40 -5.07 5.13
C ILE A 48 1.63 -4.98 6.64
N LYS A 49 0.84 -5.70 7.41
CA LYS A 49 0.86 -5.59 8.87
C LYS A 49 1.73 -6.65 9.56
N ASP A 50 2.57 -7.33 8.84
CA ASP A 50 3.28 -8.49 9.36
C ASP A 50 4.59 -8.18 10.08
N ASP A 51 4.79 -7.03 10.58
CA ASP A 51 6.00 -6.66 11.33
C ASP A 51 7.27 -6.57 10.50
N THR A 52 7.26 -6.90 9.24
CA THR A 52 8.44 -6.77 8.40
C THR A 52 8.61 -5.30 8.01
N PRO A 53 9.79 -4.73 8.15
CA PRO A 53 10.00 -3.34 7.75
C PRO A 53 9.75 -3.16 6.26
N LYS A 54 8.95 -2.15 5.92
CA LYS A 54 8.67 -1.85 4.52
C LYS A 54 8.22 -0.39 4.38
N SER A 55 8.37 0.14 3.18
CA SER A 55 7.89 1.48 2.88
C SER A 55 6.62 1.38 2.03
N MET A 56 5.91 2.48 1.91
CA MET A 56 4.70 2.50 1.08
C MET A 56 5.02 2.23 -0.38
N GLY A 57 6.19 2.63 -0.85
CA GLY A 57 6.62 2.29 -2.20
C GLY A 57 6.77 0.79 -2.37
N GLN A 58 7.33 0.11 -1.37
CA GLN A 58 7.46 -1.34 -1.41
C GLN A 58 6.10 -2.00 -1.38
N VAL A 59 5.15 -1.44 -0.64
CA VAL A 59 3.78 -1.95 -0.59
C VAL A 59 3.16 -1.88 -1.99
N ALA A 60 3.30 -0.76 -2.67
CA ALA A 60 2.76 -0.60 -4.01
C ALA A 60 3.41 -1.57 -4.99
N ASP A 61 4.74 -1.72 -4.90
CA ASP A 61 5.47 -2.61 -5.79
C ASP A 61 5.07 -4.07 -5.56
N GLU A 62 4.83 -4.44 -4.32
CA GLU A 62 4.41 -5.80 -4.01
C GLU A 62 3.03 -6.09 -4.61
N TRP A 63 2.11 -5.14 -4.52
CA TRP A 63 0.80 -5.35 -5.09
C TRP A 63 0.89 -5.55 -6.61
N LEU A 64 1.72 -4.73 -7.27
CA LEU A 64 1.90 -4.86 -8.71
C LEU A 64 2.56 -6.19 -9.08
N ARG A 65 3.52 -6.62 -8.28
CA ARG A 65 4.23 -7.86 -8.54
C ARG A 65 3.31 -9.07 -8.42
N THR A 66 2.34 -9.01 -7.51
CA THR A 66 1.47 -10.15 -7.25
C THR A 66 0.17 -10.11 -8.05
N ARG A 67 0.06 -9.24 -9.04
CA ARG A 67 -1.13 -9.16 -9.90
C ARG A 67 -0.81 -9.59 -11.30
N PRO A 68 -0.44 -10.83 -11.46
CA PRO A 68 -0.02 -11.28 -12.77
C PRO A 68 -1.11 -11.17 -13.79
N SER A 69 -2.30 -11.49 -13.40
CA SER A 69 -3.33 -11.49 -14.40
C SER A 69 -3.57 -10.10 -14.90
N ALA A 70 -3.44 -9.14 -14.03
CA ALA A 70 -3.65 -7.82 -14.47
C ALA A 70 -2.60 -7.45 -15.46
N SER A 71 -1.43 -7.83 -15.20
CA SER A 71 -0.39 -7.42 -16.08
C SER A 71 -0.50 -8.09 -17.34
N GLN A 72 -1.03 -9.22 -17.33
CA GLN A 72 -0.97 -9.90 -18.47
C GLN A 72 -1.96 -9.58 -19.29
N ALA A 73 -2.88 -9.15 -18.80
CA ALA A 73 -3.88 -8.88 -19.60
C ALA A 73 -3.42 -8.25 -20.76
N THR A 74 -2.31 -8.08 -20.84
CA THR A 74 -1.95 -7.51 -21.98
C THR A 74 -1.75 -8.27 -23.05
#